data_f2e15702c4b1cfdf2c98069b759ab7c6
#
_entry.id   f2e15702c4b1cfdf2c98069b759ab7c6
#
_cell.length_a   1.000
_cell.length_b   1.000
_cell.length_c   1.000
_cell.angle_alpha   90.00
_cell.angle_beta   90.00
_cell.angle_gamma   90.00
#
_symmetry.space_group_name_H-M   'P 1'
#
loop_
_entity.id
_entity.type
_entity.pdbx_description
1 polymer ?
#
loop_
_entity_poly.entity_id
_entity_poly.type
_entity_poly.pdbx_seq_one_letter_code
_entity_poly.pdbx_strand_id
1 'polypeptide(L)'
;MSHDLRGIFLCHAKVYCISKGDMIMKTKIGFNVHSYFSKMNDVNFSSDIINKYRHRAQMIVDNISSIPSDTLLADSEKKYDEIKERAYLKVRELYGEDLHDFVKVRLEKELGFISEYDFALCFWLPMKIADDSKSKGYPIMSRGATGSSFVAYLLGLTHVNPLSAHYRCNDCHYIKFVDDYNSGFDLPAKKCPNCGNDLIRDGHNVHYETLFGFFGDKEPSIELNLCEEYKDALYDTLFWLDILGNDAVQMLKILKEKTGVEPSENDLADNAKLLKSVQEVNTDFIPEMGTEYVKKQIERTQPQKFSDVVVLNGLLHSTGTYVYNAEKMFENNVCDFESVIAFRDDVLLYLDKKRKEYIERNGNEVPISHLDCYKISEIIRKGRAKRELSKYENALCEIGVPYWYIDSAKEISYLSPKAHSVEYMIASFKLLWYKLNYPNEYFEAYNKINKEI
;
A
#
# COMPACT_ATOMS: atom_id res chain seq x y z
N MET A 1 36.25 -9.28 -22.24
CA MET A 1 35.22 -10.28 -22.46
C MET A 1 33.99 -9.85 -21.64
N SER A 2 33.09 -9.14 -22.33
CA SER A 2 31.85 -8.69 -21.70
C SER A 2 30.81 -9.81 -21.84
N HIS A 3 30.75 -10.73 -20.89
CA HIS A 3 29.63 -11.65 -20.83
C HIS A 3 28.39 -10.87 -20.36
N ASP A 4 27.39 -10.94 -21.20
CA ASP A 4 26.09 -10.30 -21.06
C ASP A 4 25.37 -10.86 -19.81
N LEU A 5 25.51 -10.16 -18.68
CA LEU A 5 24.88 -10.49 -17.41
C LEU A 5 23.34 -10.44 -17.46
N ARG A 6 22.76 -10.05 -18.61
CA ARG A 6 21.31 -9.95 -18.83
C ARG A 6 20.58 -11.30 -18.80
N GLY A 7 21.27 -12.39 -19.01
CA GLY A 7 20.68 -13.75 -19.02
C GLY A 7 20.54 -14.40 -17.65
N ILE A 8 21.26 -13.95 -16.65
CA ILE A 8 21.38 -14.63 -15.35
C ILE A 8 20.35 -14.08 -14.33
N PHE A 9 19.84 -12.86 -14.56
CA PHE A 9 18.92 -12.18 -13.62
C PHE A 9 17.43 -12.38 -13.94
N LEU A 10 17.09 -13.22 -14.92
CA LEU A 10 15.69 -13.34 -15.40
C LEU A 10 14.79 -14.19 -14.52
N CYS A 11 15.29 -14.80 -13.46
CA CYS A 11 14.39 -15.62 -12.67
C CYS A 11 13.67 -14.91 -11.53
N HIS A 12 14.17 -13.83 -10.92
CA HIS A 12 13.43 -13.15 -9.83
C HIS A 12 13.95 -11.74 -9.46
N ALA A 13 14.75 -11.09 -10.31
CA ALA A 13 15.25 -9.76 -10.03
C ALA A 13 15.03 -8.79 -11.20
N LYS A 14 14.47 -7.60 -10.93
CA LYS A 14 14.50 -6.50 -11.88
C LYS A 14 15.80 -5.72 -11.70
N VAL A 15 16.69 -5.85 -12.68
CA VAL A 15 17.90 -5.01 -12.78
C VAL A 15 17.54 -3.74 -13.53
N TYR A 16 17.72 -2.58 -12.91
CA TYR A 16 17.69 -1.30 -13.59
C TYR A 16 19.13 -0.88 -13.94
N CYS A 17 19.48 -0.90 -15.21
CA CYS A 17 20.71 -0.26 -15.71
C CYS A 17 20.45 1.23 -15.91
N ILE A 18 21.16 2.07 -15.19
CA ILE A 18 21.31 3.51 -15.50
C ILE A 18 22.62 3.67 -16.25
N SER A 19 22.56 4.36 -17.38
CA SER A 19 23.59 4.48 -18.39
C SER A 19 24.89 5.09 -17.87
N LYS A 20 26.01 4.57 -18.42
CA LYS A 20 27.39 5.02 -18.31
C LYS A 20 28.11 4.80 -16.98
N GLY A 21 28.70 3.64 -16.85
CA GLY A 21 29.93 3.41 -16.08
C GLY A 21 29.77 2.93 -14.66
N ASP A 22 28.70 3.30 -13.97
CA ASP A 22 28.44 2.83 -12.60
C ASP A 22 27.15 1.99 -12.57
N MET A 23 27.33 0.69 -12.40
CA MET A 23 26.23 -0.26 -12.22
C MET A 23 25.70 -0.12 -10.78
N ILE A 24 24.72 0.76 -10.58
CA ILE A 24 23.92 0.73 -9.37
C ILE A 24 22.87 -0.37 -9.56
N MET A 25 23.13 -1.54 -9.01
CA MET A 25 22.15 -2.62 -8.98
C MET A 25 21.11 -2.33 -7.90
N LYS A 26 19.94 -1.83 -8.29
CA LYS A 26 18.72 -2.00 -7.48
C LYS A 26 18.14 -3.38 -7.81
N THR A 27 18.59 -4.39 -7.13
CA THR A 27 18.00 -5.73 -7.21
C THR A 27 16.86 -5.81 -6.18
N LYS A 28 15.63 -6.07 -6.63
CA LYS A 28 14.54 -6.51 -5.75
C LYS A 28 14.69 -8.02 -5.58
N ILE A 29 15.22 -8.44 -4.47
CA ILE A 29 15.38 -9.85 -4.14
C ILE A 29 14.76 -10.06 -2.76
N GLY A 30 13.72 -10.87 -2.70
CA GLY A 30 13.10 -11.31 -1.49
C GLY A 30 13.46 -12.71 -1.21
N PHE A 31 14.42 -12.84 -0.47
CA PHE A 31 14.78 -14.10 0.12
C PHE A 31 15.18 -13.84 1.57
N ASN A 32 14.96 -14.83 2.39
CA ASN A 32 15.83 -15.01 3.52
C ASN A 32 17.27 -14.77 3.04
N VAL A 33 17.96 -13.82 3.66
CA VAL A 33 19.34 -13.46 3.27
C VAL A 33 20.20 -14.70 3.16
N HIS A 34 19.94 -15.70 4.01
CA HIS A 34 20.68 -16.96 3.97
C HIS A 34 20.35 -17.82 2.74
N SER A 35 19.07 -18.01 2.39
CA SER A 35 18.70 -18.77 1.19
C SER A 35 19.11 -18.08 -0.10
N TYR A 36 19.10 -16.75 -0.09
CA TYR A 36 19.61 -15.97 -1.20
C TYR A 36 21.12 -16.13 -1.37
N PHE A 37 21.90 -15.98 -0.31
CA PHE A 37 23.35 -16.21 -0.37
C PHE A 37 23.72 -17.66 -0.68
N SER A 38 22.94 -18.62 -0.24
CA SER A 38 23.08 -20.03 -0.64
C SER A 38 22.88 -20.19 -2.14
N LYS A 39 21.78 -19.65 -2.69
CA LYS A 39 21.52 -19.68 -4.15
C LYS A 39 22.53 -18.90 -4.96
N MET A 40 23.07 -17.79 -4.45
CA MET A 40 24.17 -17.05 -5.11
C MET A 40 25.45 -17.89 -5.19
N ASN A 41 25.75 -18.71 -4.18
CA ASN A 41 26.89 -19.61 -4.21
C ASN A 41 26.74 -20.69 -5.30
N ASP A 42 25.51 -21.17 -5.51
CA ASP A 42 25.20 -22.18 -6.56
C ASP A 42 25.32 -21.60 -7.99
N VAL A 43 25.28 -20.27 -8.15
CA VAL A 43 25.35 -19.58 -9.46
C VAL A 43 26.75 -18.97 -9.74
N ASN A 44 27.78 -19.30 -8.97
CA ASN A 44 29.17 -18.81 -9.15
C ASN A 44 29.32 -17.27 -9.17
N PHE A 45 28.61 -16.54 -8.32
CA PHE A 45 28.88 -15.13 -8.09
C PHE A 45 30.26 -14.94 -7.44
N SER A 46 30.97 -13.87 -7.82
CA SER A 46 32.23 -13.57 -7.17
C SER A 46 32.03 -13.35 -5.66
N SER A 47 32.98 -13.86 -4.87
CA SER A 47 33.00 -13.67 -3.41
C SER A 47 32.86 -12.19 -2.99
N ASP A 48 33.31 -11.26 -3.84
CA ASP A 48 33.26 -9.82 -3.63
C ASP A 48 31.83 -9.28 -3.63
N ILE A 49 30.96 -9.79 -4.51
CA ILE A 49 29.55 -9.39 -4.56
C ILE A 49 28.84 -9.90 -3.31
N ILE A 50 29.02 -11.16 -2.93
CA ILE A 50 28.43 -11.76 -1.73
C ILE A 50 28.87 -11.01 -0.47
N ASN A 51 30.16 -10.68 -0.36
CA ASN A 51 30.69 -9.95 0.79
C ASN A 51 30.18 -8.51 0.85
N LYS A 52 30.02 -7.85 -0.29
CA LYS A 52 29.42 -6.51 -0.36
C LYS A 52 27.99 -6.50 0.19
N TYR A 53 27.19 -7.50 -0.14
CA TYR A 53 25.80 -7.59 0.36
C TYR A 53 25.74 -7.94 1.86
N ARG A 54 26.60 -8.85 2.33
CA ARG A 54 26.73 -9.16 3.76
C ARG A 54 27.14 -7.92 4.56
N HIS A 55 28.10 -7.16 4.03
CA HIS A 55 28.55 -5.93 4.68
C HIS A 55 27.43 -4.88 4.76
N ARG A 56 26.66 -4.70 3.70
CA ARG A 56 25.51 -3.78 3.69
C ARG A 56 24.41 -4.21 4.66
N ALA A 57 24.05 -5.49 4.68
CA ALA A 57 23.12 -6.02 5.66
C ALA A 57 23.61 -5.77 7.11
N GLN A 58 24.90 -5.95 7.36
CA GLN A 58 25.50 -5.68 8.64
C GLN A 58 25.46 -4.20 9.00
N MET A 59 25.71 -3.29 8.05
CA MET A 59 25.62 -1.84 8.30
C MET A 59 24.22 -1.40 8.75
N ILE A 60 23.15 -2.02 8.24
CA ILE A 60 21.79 -1.71 8.70
C ILE A 60 21.63 -2.10 10.16
N VAL A 61 22.09 -3.29 10.52
CA VAL A 61 22.01 -3.80 11.89
C VAL A 61 22.83 -2.95 12.84
N ASP A 62 24.04 -2.58 12.44
CA ASP A 62 24.94 -1.78 13.27
C ASP A 62 24.43 -0.36 13.52
N ASN A 63 23.64 0.18 12.57
CA ASN A 63 23.04 1.51 12.70
C ASN A 63 21.68 1.53 13.41
N ILE A 64 21.06 0.37 13.61
CA ILE A 64 19.78 0.25 14.32
C ILE A 64 20.03 -0.49 15.64
N SER A 65 20.19 0.27 16.72
CA SER A 65 20.59 -0.26 18.04
C SER A 65 19.62 -1.30 18.63
N SER A 66 18.38 -1.38 18.12
CA SER A 66 17.37 -2.36 18.55
C SER A 66 17.49 -3.71 17.86
N ILE A 67 18.37 -3.85 16.86
CA ILE A 67 18.58 -5.11 16.13
C ILE A 67 19.94 -5.70 16.54
N PRO A 68 19.98 -6.84 17.23
CA PRO A 68 21.23 -7.53 17.55
C PRO A 68 21.97 -7.96 16.28
N SER A 69 23.28 -7.72 16.23
CA SER A 69 24.14 -7.91 15.05
C SER A 69 24.19 -9.33 14.48
N ASP A 70 23.93 -10.33 15.30
CA ASP A 70 23.95 -11.77 14.96
C ASP A 70 22.59 -12.30 14.46
N THR A 71 21.52 -11.49 14.54
CA THR A 71 20.16 -11.94 14.24
C THR A 71 19.75 -11.88 12.77
N LEU A 72 20.43 -11.12 11.91
CA LEU A 72 20.11 -11.10 10.48
C LEU A 72 20.35 -12.44 9.78
N LEU A 73 21.33 -13.19 10.24
CA LEU A 73 21.73 -14.48 9.68
C LEU A 73 21.14 -15.65 10.46
N ALA A 74 20.46 -15.40 11.59
CA ALA A 74 19.89 -16.45 12.41
C ALA A 74 18.49 -16.84 11.92
N ASP A 75 18.16 -18.06 12.12
CA ASP A 75 16.92 -18.80 12.13
C ASP A 75 15.65 -18.07 11.60
N SER A 76 15.28 -18.38 10.36
CA SER A 76 14.06 -17.85 9.71
C SER A 76 12.79 -18.27 10.47
N GLU A 77 12.79 -19.43 11.09
CA GLU A 77 11.68 -19.96 11.87
C GLU A 77 11.38 -19.08 13.08
N LYS A 78 12.39 -18.64 13.83
CA LYS A 78 12.22 -17.71 14.95
C LYS A 78 11.70 -16.35 14.53
N LYS A 79 12.11 -15.85 13.37
CA LYS A 79 11.58 -14.59 12.83
C LYS A 79 10.11 -14.72 12.46
N TYR A 80 9.74 -15.83 11.85
CA TYR A 80 8.36 -16.12 11.53
C TYR A 80 7.50 -16.24 12.79
N ASP A 81 7.99 -16.94 13.82
CA ASP A 81 7.27 -17.09 15.08
C ASP A 81 7.03 -15.74 15.75
N GLU A 82 8.01 -14.85 15.77
CA GLU A 82 7.84 -13.49 16.30
C GLU A 82 6.80 -12.68 15.50
N ILE A 83 6.83 -12.75 14.17
CA ILE A 83 5.83 -12.11 13.30
C ILE A 83 4.43 -12.63 13.63
N LYS A 84 4.30 -13.96 13.68
CA LYS A 84 3.04 -14.64 13.96
C LYS A 84 2.49 -14.26 15.32
N GLU A 85 3.31 -14.32 16.36
CA GLU A 85 2.92 -13.95 17.73
C GLU A 85 2.41 -12.50 17.78
N ARG A 86 3.17 -11.55 17.23
CA ARG A 86 2.78 -10.13 17.21
C ARG A 86 1.50 -9.88 16.40
N ALA A 87 1.36 -10.54 15.26
CA ALA A 87 0.15 -10.42 14.44
C ALA A 87 -1.08 -10.95 15.19
N TYR A 88 -0.96 -12.10 15.88
CA TYR A 88 -2.06 -12.65 16.68
C TYR A 88 -2.36 -11.81 17.92
N LEU A 89 -1.36 -11.26 18.60
CA LEU A 89 -1.59 -10.34 19.71
C LEU A 89 -2.38 -9.11 19.24
N LYS A 90 -1.95 -8.50 18.13
CA LYS A 90 -2.60 -7.30 17.61
C LYS A 90 -4.01 -7.55 17.05
N VAL A 91 -4.21 -8.67 16.35
CA VAL A 91 -5.55 -8.98 15.82
C VAL A 91 -6.56 -9.26 16.94
N ARG A 92 -6.14 -9.90 18.05
CA ARG A 92 -6.98 -10.11 19.22
C ARG A 92 -7.30 -8.80 19.95
N GLU A 93 -6.33 -7.91 20.06
CA GLU A 93 -6.55 -6.55 20.59
C GLU A 93 -7.66 -5.81 19.81
N LEU A 94 -7.64 -5.92 18.47
CA LEU A 94 -8.57 -5.19 17.60
C LEU A 94 -9.93 -5.87 17.46
N TYR A 95 -9.97 -7.20 17.38
CA TYR A 95 -11.14 -7.98 16.96
C TYR A 95 -11.58 -9.04 17.98
N GLY A 96 -10.89 -9.19 19.14
CA GLY A 96 -11.19 -10.18 20.16
C GLY A 96 -10.59 -11.55 19.92
N GLU A 97 -10.83 -12.47 20.86
CA GLU A 97 -10.31 -13.86 20.79
C GLU A 97 -11.05 -14.68 19.73
N ASP A 98 -12.37 -14.50 19.60
CA ASP A 98 -13.22 -15.14 18.59
C ASP A 98 -13.19 -14.32 17.30
N LEU A 99 -12.22 -14.58 16.46
CA LEU A 99 -12.04 -13.85 15.20
C LEU A 99 -13.15 -14.19 14.21
N HIS A 100 -13.74 -13.15 13.64
CA HIS A 100 -14.66 -13.28 12.51
C HIS A 100 -13.95 -13.99 11.32
N ASP A 101 -14.65 -14.88 10.61
CA ASP A 101 -14.09 -15.72 9.56
C ASP A 101 -13.29 -14.94 8.51
N PHE A 102 -13.78 -13.80 8.04
CA PHE A 102 -13.05 -12.96 7.07
C PHE A 102 -11.71 -12.46 7.60
N VAL A 103 -11.64 -12.08 8.88
CA VAL A 103 -10.41 -11.65 9.54
C VAL A 103 -9.43 -12.81 9.65
N LYS A 104 -9.94 -13.95 10.14
CA LYS A 104 -9.15 -15.16 10.35
C LYS A 104 -8.60 -15.71 9.04
N VAL A 105 -9.44 -15.88 8.02
CA VAL A 105 -9.03 -16.39 6.70
C VAL A 105 -7.98 -15.49 6.07
N ARG A 106 -8.13 -14.16 6.16
CA ARG A 106 -7.15 -13.23 5.61
C ARG A 106 -5.80 -13.34 6.33
N LEU A 107 -5.81 -13.37 7.67
CA LEU A 107 -4.60 -13.49 8.48
C LEU A 107 -3.85 -14.80 8.21
N GLU A 108 -4.57 -15.92 8.30
CA GLU A 108 -3.98 -17.26 8.11
C GLU A 108 -3.42 -17.45 6.70
N LYS A 109 -4.09 -16.91 5.69
CA LYS A 109 -3.65 -16.94 4.31
C LYS A 109 -2.31 -16.22 4.11
N GLU A 110 -2.19 -14.99 4.63
CA GLU A 110 -0.96 -14.21 4.50
C GLU A 110 0.19 -14.81 5.33
N LEU A 111 -0.08 -15.27 6.57
CA LEU A 111 0.91 -15.98 7.37
C LEU A 111 1.36 -17.28 6.68
N GLY A 112 0.44 -17.98 6.01
CA GLY A 112 0.76 -19.14 5.19
C GLY A 112 1.77 -18.82 4.09
N PHE A 113 1.55 -17.75 3.33
CA PHE A 113 2.49 -17.31 2.28
C PHE A 113 3.86 -16.94 2.86
N ILE A 114 3.88 -16.21 4.00
CA ILE A 114 5.13 -15.82 4.65
C ILE A 114 5.94 -17.05 5.08
N SER A 115 5.27 -18.10 5.58
CA SER A 115 5.92 -19.35 5.98
C SER A 115 6.34 -20.21 4.80
N GLU A 116 5.44 -20.44 3.83
CA GLU A 116 5.64 -21.36 2.71
C GLU A 116 6.77 -20.90 1.78
N TYR A 117 6.85 -19.58 1.53
CA TYR A 117 7.84 -19.00 0.61
C TYR A 117 9.03 -18.36 1.31
N ASP A 118 9.19 -18.56 2.62
CA ASP A 118 10.30 -18.03 3.44
C ASP A 118 10.43 -16.47 3.37
N PHE A 119 9.29 -15.79 3.42
CA PHE A 119 9.25 -14.32 3.40
C PHE A 119 9.39 -13.67 4.79
N ALA A 120 9.72 -14.43 5.83
CA ALA A 120 9.78 -13.95 7.19
C ALA A 120 10.69 -12.71 7.33
N LEU A 121 11.86 -12.71 6.71
CA LEU A 121 12.78 -11.58 6.78
C LEU A 121 12.21 -10.30 6.15
N CYS A 122 11.38 -10.43 5.10
CA CYS A 122 10.75 -9.29 4.42
C CYS A 122 9.81 -8.50 5.35
N PHE A 123 9.25 -9.12 6.37
CA PHE A 123 8.39 -8.49 7.37
C PHE A 123 9.12 -8.19 8.68
N TRP A 124 9.98 -9.11 9.11
CA TRP A 124 10.66 -9.01 10.40
C TRP A 124 11.62 -7.80 10.47
N LEU A 125 12.44 -7.58 9.46
CA LEU A 125 13.37 -6.44 9.49
C LEU A 125 12.64 -5.09 9.41
N PRO A 126 11.67 -4.85 8.49
CA PRO A 126 10.88 -3.64 8.54
C PRO A 126 10.16 -3.43 9.88
N MET A 127 9.69 -4.50 10.52
CA MET A 127 9.07 -4.43 11.85
C MET A 127 10.04 -3.91 12.90
N LYS A 128 11.29 -4.39 12.93
CA LYS A 128 12.31 -3.89 13.86
C LYS A 128 12.68 -2.43 13.60
N ILE A 129 12.79 -2.05 12.33
CA ILE A 129 13.04 -0.64 11.94
C ILE A 129 11.86 0.25 12.36
N ALA A 130 10.63 -0.22 12.16
CA ALA A 130 9.45 0.51 12.60
C ALA A 130 9.39 0.67 14.11
N ASP A 131 9.76 -0.36 14.87
CA ASP A 131 9.82 -0.29 16.33
C ASP A 131 10.85 0.74 16.81
N ASP A 132 12.04 0.76 16.19
CA ASP A 132 13.08 1.74 16.51
C ASP A 132 12.62 3.18 16.19
N SER A 133 12.02 3.40 15.00
CA SER A 133 11.47 4.69 14.60
C SER A 133 10.39 5.18 15.58
N LYS A 134 9.46 4.29 15.96
CA LYS A 134 8.40 4.61 16.92
C LYS A 134 8.96 4.91 18.31
N SER A 135 10.01 4.22 18.74
CA SER A 135 10.68 4.48 20.03
C SER A 135 11.27 5.90 20.12
N LYS A 136 11.62 6.48 18.97
CA LYS A 136 12.09 7.87 18.82
C LYS A 136 10.95 8.87 18.59
N GLY A 137 9.69 8.42 18.66
CA GLY A 137 8.49 9.23 18.51
C GLY A 137 8.09 9.52 17.06
N TYR A 138 8.71 8.90 16.07
CA TYR A 138 8.32 9.06 14.68
C TYR A 138 7.21 8.09 14.29
N PRO A 139 6.13 8.55 13.63
CA PRO A 139 5.15 7.65 13.04
C PRO A 139 5.76 6.90 11.86
N ILE A 140 5.16 5.77 11.51
CA ILE A 140 5.47 5.03 10.29
C ILE A 140 4.44 5.43 9.23
N MET A 141 4.88 5.54 7.99
CA MET A 141 4.02 5.72 6.84
C MET A 141 4.46 4.76 5.75
N SER A 142 3.55 3.91 5.29
CA SER A 142 3.87 2.99 4.20
C SER A 142 3.75 3.67 2.84
N ARG A 143 4.29 3.00 1.81
CA ARG A 143 4.07 3.36 0.41
C ARG A 143 4.02 2.12 -0.47
N GLY A 144 3.77 2.31 -1.76
CA GLY A 144 3.69 1.19 -2.70
C GLY A 144 2.58 0.20 -2.32
N ALA A 145 2.91 -1.08 -2.33
CA ALA A 145 1.96 -2.15 -2.04
C ALA A 145 1.95 -2.62 -0.57
N THR A 146 2.74 -2.03 0.31
CA THR A 146 2.89 -2.48 1.71
C THR A 146 1.54 -2.57 2.43
N GLY A 147 0.71 -1.55 2.30
CA GLY A 147 -0.63 -1.51 2.89
C GLY A 147 -1.64 -2.50 2.28
N SER A 148 -1.23 -3.34 1.32
CA SER A 148 -2.05 -4.46 0.83
C SER A 148 -1.96 -5.69 1.71
N SER A 149 -1.06 -5.70 2.70
CA SER A 149 -0.91 -6.82 3.64
C SER A 149 -1.57 -6.53 4.97
N PHE A 150 -2.44 -7.44 5.39
CA PHE A 150 -3.05 -7.40 6.71
C PHE A 150 -2.02 -7.70 7.81
N VAL A 151 -1.07 -8.60 7.55
CA VAL A 151 0.06 -8.83 8.46
C VAL A 151 0.89 -7.55 8.62
N ALA A 152 1.20 -6.83 7.55
CA ALA A 152 1.91 -5.55 7.65
C ALA A 152 1.15 -4.52 8.50
N TYR A 153 -0.18 -4.44 8.38
CA TYR A 153 -1.04 -3.61 9.22
C TYR A 153 -0.95 -4.02 10.70
N LEU A 154 -1.07 -5.30 11.00
CA LEU A 154 -0.99 -5.83 12.37
C LEU A 154 0.40 -5.63 13.00
N LEU A 155 1.45 -5.67 12.21
CA LEU A 155 2.81 -5.35 12.65
C LEU A 155 3.07 -3.83 12.78
N GLY A 156 2.10 -3.01 12.40
CA GLY A 156 2.20 -1.55 12.45
C GLY A 156 3.19 -0.95 11.45
N LEU A 157 3.33 -1.58 10.29
CA LEU A 157 4.12 -1.09 9.15
C LEU A 157 3.33 -0.14 8.24
N THR A 158 2.02 -0.06 8.41
CA THR A 158 1.09 0.76 7.64
C THR A 158 -0.10 1.15 8.50
N HIS A 159 -0.75 2.26 8.18
CA HIS A 159 -2.06 2.64 8.73
C HIS A 159 -3.22 2.06 7.90
N VAL A 160 -2.94 1.49 6.74
CA VAL A 160 -3.96 0.92 5.88
C VAL A 160 -4.42 -0.43 6.42
N ASN A 161 -5.63 -0.48 6.94
CA ASN A 161 -6.32 -1.75 7.17
C ASN A 161 -6.86 -2.26 5.82
N PRO A 162 -6.30 -3.34 5.24
CA PRO A 162 -6.68 -3.76 3.90
C PRO A 162 -8.01 -4.55 3.84
N LEU A 163 -8.61 -4.86 4.98
CA LEU A 163 -9.90 -5.54 5.01
C LEU A 163 -10.99 -4.70 4.34
N SER A 164 -12.10 -5.32 3.96
CA SER A 164 -13.28 -4.61 3.48
C SER A 164 -13.82 -3.64 4.54
N ALA A 165 -14.55 -2.62 4.11
CA ALA A 165 -15.15 -1.63 5.01
C ALA A 165 -15.97 -2.32 6.11
N HIS A 166 -15.73 -1.95 7.36
CA HIS A 166 -16.41 -2.56 8.50
C HIS A 166 -16.47 -1.63 9.70
N TYR A 167 -17.41 -1.94 10.56
CA TYR A 167 -17.47 -1.42 11.92
C TYR A 167 -16.78 -2.39 12.87
N ARG A 168 -16.01 -1.86 13.82
CA ARG A 168 -15.47 -2.62 14.96
C ARG A 168 -15.66 -1.86 16.25
N CYS A 169 -15.76 -2.56 17.36
CA CYS A 169 -15.85 -1.98 18.69
C CYS A 169 -14.61 -2.32 19.50
N ASN A 170 -13.92 -1.32 20.03
CA ASN A 170 -12.73 -1.54 20.85
C ASN A 170 -13.05 -2.18 22.21
N ASP A 171 -14.29 -2.03 22.73
CA ASP A 171 -14.65 -2.46 24.09
C ASP A 171 -15.20 -3.88 24.13
N CYS A 172 -16.02 -4.27 23.15
CA CYS A 172 -16.66 -5.59 23.13
C CYS A 172 -16.37 -6.42 21.90
N HIS A 173 -15.47 -5.94 21.03
CA HIS A 173 -15.02 -6.58 19.80
C HIS A 173 -16.14 -6.95 18.80
N TYR A 174 -17.30 -6.27 18.91
CA TYR A 174 -18.31 -6.38 17.87
C TYR A 174 -17.72 -5.99 16.52
N ILE A 175 -18.00 -6.78 15.49
CA ILE A 175 -17.56 -6.51 14.12
C ILE A 175 -18.74 -6.67 13.16
N LYS A 176 -18.81 -5.80 12.13
CA LYS A 176 -19.77 -5.91 11.04
C LYS A 176 -19.16 -5.39 9.76
N PHE A 177 -18.95 -6.28 8.77
CA PHE A 177 -18.57 -5.92 7.41
C PHE A 177 -19.73 -5.29 6.64
N VAL A 178 -19.41 -4.38 5.70
CA VAL A 178 -20.40 -3.65 4.89
C VAL A 178 -19.90 -3.61 3.44
N ASP A 179 -20.61 -4.29 2.54
CA ASP A 179 -20.13 -4.54 1.17
C ASP A 179 -20.24 -3.33 0.23
N ASP A 180 -21.14 -2.39 0.51
CA ASP A 180 -21.46 -1.26 -0.39
C ASP A 180 -20.49 -0.06 -0.26
N TYR A 181 -19.40 -0.19 0.49
CA TYR A 181 -18.45 0.88 0.75
C TYR A 181 -17.03 0.50 0.39
N ASN A 182 -16.32 1.42 -0.27
CA ASN A 182 -14.92 1.24 -0.66
C ASN A 182 -13.92 1.59 0.45
N SER A 183 -14.37 2.28 1.51
CA SER A 183 -13.59 2.64 2.68
C SER A 183 -14.48 2.69 3.92
N GLY A 184 -13.95 2.21 5.05
CA GLY A 184 -14.60 2.37 6.34
C GLY A 184 -14.79 3.83 6.73
N PHE A 185 -13.93 4.73 6.27
CA PHE A 185 -14.07 6.17 6.53
C PHE A 185 -15.29 6.80 5.86
N ASP A 186 -15.91 6.14 4.90
CA ASP A 186 -17.15 6.60 4.26
C ASP A 186 -18.40 6.08 4.99
N LEU A 187 -18.25 5.18 5.95
CA LEU A 187 -19.36 4.64 6.71
C LEU A 187 -20.00 5.71 7.62
N PRO A 188 -21.32 5.75 7.77
CA PRO A 188 -21.97 6.64 8.72
C PRO A 188 -21.62 6.26 10.17
N ALA A 189 -21.51 7.26 11.05
CA ALA A 189 -21.28 7.03 12.46
C ALA A 189 -22.41 6.17 13.10
N LYS A 190 -22.03 5.19 13.89
CA LYS A 190 -22.98 4.28 14.57
C LYS A 190 -22.52 3.94 15.97
N LYS A 191 -23.50 3.65 16.83
CA LYS A 191 -23.28 3.06 18.15
C LYS A 191 -23.23 1.54 18.08
N CYS A 192 -22.40 0.97 18.93
CA CYS A 192 -22.29 -0.48 19.07
C CYS A 192 -23.62 -1.08 19.60
N PRO A 193 -24.20 -2.07 18.91
CA PRO A 193 -25.44 -2.70 19.38
C PRO A 193 -25.28 -3.48 20.68
N ASN A 194 -24.03 -3.89 21.02
CA ASN A 194 -23.77 -4.70 22.21
C ASN A 194 -23.47 -3.88 23.46
N CYS A 195 -22.70 -2.78 23.35
CA CYS A 195 -22.27 -2.02 24.54
C CYS A 195 -22.61 -0.52 24.46
N GLY A 196 -23.17 -0.02 23.35
CA GLY A 196 -23.58 1.37 23.19
C GLY A 196 -22.47 2.38 22.87
N ASN A 197 -21.19 1.99 22.88
CA ASN A 197 -20.07 2.86 22.59
C ASN A 197 -19.99 3.18 21.08
N ASP A 198 -19.20 4.20 20.70
CA ASP A 198 -19.01 4.54 19.31
C ASP A 198 -18.23 3.42 18.58
N LEU A 199 -18.74 3.02 17.43
CA LEU A 199 -18.06 2.06 16.58
C LEU A 199 -16.92 2.76 15.82
N ILE A 200 -15.77 2.09 15.74
CA ILE A 200 -14.69 2.48 14.84
C ILE A 200 -15.08 2.07 13.41
N ARG A 201 -14.85 2.97 12.48
CA ARG A 201 -15.06 2.79 11.05
C ARG A 201 -13.72 2.52 10.40
N ASP A 202 -13.52 1.31 9.88
CA ASP A 202 -12.21 0.82 9.46
C ASP A 202 -12.31 -0.02 8.17
N GLY A 203 -11.15 -0.33 7.57
CA GLY A 203 -11.04 -1.13 6.35
C GLY A 203 -11.13 -0.29 5.07
N HIS A 204 -10.25 -0.60 4.11
CA HIS A 204 -10.12 0.16 2.86
C HIS A 204 -10.20 -0.70 1.59
N ASN A 205 -10.63 -1.96 1.74
CA ASN A 205 -10.85 -2.90 0.64
C ASN A 205 -9.65 -2.98 -0.32
N VAL A 206 -8.51 -3.42 0.22
CA VAL A 206 -7.26 -3.56 -0.54
C VAL A 206 -6.86 -5.03 -0.65
N HIS A 207 -6.44 -5.45 -1.84
CA HIS A 207 -6.18 -6.85 -2.15
C HIS A 207 -4.73 -7.27 -1.88
N TYR A 208 -4.54 -8.44 -1.23
CA TYR A 208 -3.22 -9.02 -0.92
C TYR A 208 -2.44 -9.42 -2.18
N GLU A 209 -3.13 -9.77 -3.28
CA GLU A 209 -2.51 -10.12 -4.56
C GLU A 209 -1.63 -8.99 -5.11
N THR A 210 -1.90 -7.78 -4.70
CA THR A 210 -1.10 -6.61 -5.05
C THR A 210 0.32 -6.72 -4.50
N LEU A 211 0.49 -7.26 -3.29
CA LEU A 211 1.80 -7.49 -2.67
C LEU A 211 2.34 -8.89 -2.99
N PHE A 212 1.57 -9.94 -2.71
CA PHE A 212 2.02 -11.33 -2.75
C PHE A 212 1.83 -12.02 -4.12
N GLY A 213 1.15 -11.38 -5.08
CA GLY A 213 0.76 -12.04 -6.32
C GLY A 213 -0.44 -12.98 -6.15
N PHE A 214 -0.90 -13.55 -7.27
CA PHE A 214 -2.10 -14.38 -7.29
C PHE A 214 -1.96 -15.66 -6.46
N PHE A 215 -0.80 -16.31 -6.55
CA PHE A 215 -0.52 -17.56 -5.84
C PHE A 215 0.15 -17.36 -4.48
N GLY A 216 0.42 -16.12 -4.07
CA GLY A 216 1.15 -15.82 -2.85
C GLY A 216 2.67 -16.00 -2.95
N ASP A 217 3.16 -16.39 -4.11
CA ASP A 217 4.57 -16.73 -4.41
C ASP A 217 5.42 -15.54 -4.86
N LYS A 218 4.77 -14.39 -5.05
CA LYS A 218 5.49 -13.16 -5.35
C LYS A 218 6.07 -12.58 -4.08
N GLU A 219 7.37 -12.43 -4.11
CA GLU A 219 8.14 -11.80 -3.08
C GLU A 219 7.61 -10.41 -2.70
N PRO A 220 7.26 -10.20 -1.41
CA PRO A 220 6.77 -8.91 -0.96
C PRO A 220 7.90 -7.89 -0.88
N SER A 221 7.68 -6.70 -1.45
CA SER A 221 8.54 -5.54 -1.26
C SER A 221 7.89 -4.61 -0.26
N ILE A 222 8.46 -4.47 0.92
CA ILE A 222 7.99 -3.53 1.93
C ILE A 222 8.62 -2.17 1.65
N GLU A 223 7.77 -1.15 1.55
CA GLU A 223 8.15 0.22 1.21
C GLU A 223 7.67 1.14 2.32
N LEU A 224 8.59 1.84 2.99
CA LEU A 224 8.30 2.70 4.13
C LEU A 224 8.80 4.13 3.90
N ASN A 225 8.07 5.09 4.43
CA ASN A 225 8.51 6.46 4.63
C ASN A 225 8.83 6.64 6.11
N LEU A 226 10.04 7.08 6.38
CA LEU A 226 10.55 7.34 7.72
C LEU A 226 11.06 8.79 7.81
N CYS A 227 11.55 9.17 8.98
CA CYS A 227 12.24 10.45 9.13
C CYS A 227 13.60 10.45 8.42
N GLU A 228 14.16 11.64 8.18
CA GLU A 228 15.43 11.81 7.47
C GLU A 228 16.63 11.17 8.16
N GLU A 229 16.59 10.98 9.50
CA GLU A 229 17.67 10.31 10.25
C GLU A 229 17.98 8.90 9.74
N TYR A 230 17.01 8.22 9.12
CA TYR A 230 17.20 6.90 8.52
C TYR A 230 17.65 6.96 7.06
N LYS A 231 17.55 8.12 6.40
CA LYS A 231 17.85 8.29 4.98
C LYS A 231 19.30 7.94 4.65
N ASP A 232 20.25 8.46 5.43
CA ASP A 232 21.67 8.25 5.19
C ASP A 232 22.13 6.87 5.65
N ALA A 233 21.56 6.33 6.73
CA ALA A 233 21.90 5.01 7.25
C ALA A 233 21.38 3.87 6.36
N LEU A 234 20.29 4.11 5.60
CA LEU A 234 19.56 3.10 4.88
C LEU A 234 19.53 3.36 3.37
N TYR A 235 20.12 4.47 2.91
CA TYR A 235 20.29 4.76 1.49
C TYR A 235 21.12 3.63 0.86
N ASP A 236 20.61 3.03 -0.20
CA ASP A 236 21.28 1.91 -0.88
C ASP A 236 21.09 0.53 -0.18
N THR A 237 20.13 0.40 0.71
CA THR A 237 19.88 -0.85 1.40
C THR A 237 19.00 -1.81 0.62
N LEU A 238 19.21 -3.02 0.90
CA LEU A 238 18.53 -4.28 0.60
C LEU A 238 17.26 -4.21 -0.25
N PHE A 239 17.20 -5.05 -1.13
CA PHE A 239 16.50 -5.38 -2.33
C PHE A 239 14.97 -5.47 -2.23
N TRP A 240 14.42 -5.72 -1.04
CA TRP A 240 12.99 -5.92 -0.75
C TRP A 240 12.45 -4.90 0.27
N LEU A 241 13.31 -4.03 0.77
CA LEU A 241 12.99 -2.93 1.67
C LEU A 241 13.41 -1.63 1.01
N ASP A 242 12.46 -0.74 0.77
CA ASP A 242 12.70 0.58 0.22
C ASP A 242 12.27 1.63 1.25
N ILE A 243 13.22 2.46 1.69
CA ILE A 243 13.00 3.48 2.73
C ILE A 243 13.32 4.84 2.14
N LEU A 244 12.39 5.77 2.32
CA LEU A 244 12.54 7.17 1.94
C LEU A 244 12.25 8.09 3.12
N GLY A 245 12.92 9.24 3.15
CA GLY A 245 12.51 10.37 3.99
C GLY A 245 11.19 10.97 3.49
N ASN A 246 10.35 11.45 4.41
CA ASN A 246 9.10 12.08 4.07
C ASN A 246 8.75 13.18 5.10
N ASP A 247 8.53 14.40 4.61
CA ASP A 247 8.22 15.57 5.44
C ASP A 247 6.91 15.41 6.22
N ALA A 248 5.93 14.67 5.69
CA ALA A 248 4.69 14.40 6.40
C ALA A 248 4.93 13.62 7.70
N VAL A 249 5.88 12.67 7.70
CA VAL A 249 6.28 11.91 8.90
C VAL A 249 6.86 12.85 9.96
N GLN A 250 7.73 13.78 9.55
CA GLN A 250 8.30 14.78 10.46
C GLN A 250 7.24 15.74 10.98
N MET A 251 6.36 16.24 10.10
CA MET A 251 5.25 17.11 10.48
C MET A 251 4.34 16.44 11.51
N LEU A 252 3.94 15.21 11.28
CA LEU A 252 3.06 14.47 12.19
C LEU A 252 3.70 14.29 13.58
N LYS A 253 5.01 14.00 13.65
CA LYS A 253 5.74 13.97 14.94
C LYS A 253 5.69 15.30 15.66
N ILE A 254 6.10 16.38 14.98
CA ILE A 254 6.16 17.73 15.58
C ILE A 254 4.77 18.15 16.07
N LEU A 255 3.73 17.89 15.30
CA LEU A 255 2.35 18.24 15.63
C LEU A 255 1.86 17.45 16.84
N LYS A 256 2.12 16.14 16.89
CA LYS A 256 1.80 15.31 18.06
C LYS A 256 2.53 15.80 19.32
N GLU A 257 3.81 16.12 19.23
CA GLU A 257 4.60 16.66 20.35
C GLU A 257 4.10 18.02 20.83
N LYS A 258 3.71 18.93 19.92
CA LYS A 258 3.23 20.27 20.27
C LYS A 258 1.81 20.26 20.85
N THR A 259 0.92 19.43 20.31
CA THR A 259 -0.51 19.43 20.67
C THR A 259 -0.84 18.41 21.76
N GLY A 260 -0.02 17.36 21.93
CA GLY A 260 -0.30 16.23 22.80
C GLY A 260 -1.42 15.32 22.27
N VAL A 261 -1.93 15.55 21.05
CA VAL A 261 -3.08 14.85 20.47
C VAL A 261 -2.67 14.18 19.17
N GLU A 262 -3.21 12.99 18.90
CA GLU A 262 -3.15 12.31 17.61
C GLU A 262 -4.58 12.01 17.14
N PRO A 263 -4.97 12.42 15.91
CA PRO A 263 -6.31 12.14 15.41
C PRO A 263 -6.53 10.65 15.21
N SER A 264 -7.66 10.17 15.73
CA SER A 264 -8.12 8.79 15.60
C SER A 264 -8.73 8.50 14.23
N GLU A 265 -8.98 7.22 13.92
CA GLU A 265 -9.71 6.80 12.72
C GLU A 265 -11.09 7.47 12.64
N ASN A 266 -11.80 7.61 13.77
CA ASN A 266 -13.09 8.27 13.78
C ASN A 266 -12.99 9.78 13.55
N ASP A 267 -11.92 10.45 14.01
CA ASP A 267 -11.70 11.87 13.69
C ASP A 267 -11.50 12.09 12.19
N LEU A 268 -10.92 11.13 11.49
CA LEU A 268 -10.74 11.16 10.03
C LEU A 268 -12.01 10.74 9.30
N ALA A 269 -12.76 9.79 9.84
CA ALA A 269 -14.01 9.29 9.27
C ALA A 269 -15.20 10.23 9.54
N ASP A 270 -15.24 10.99 10.63
CA ASP A 270 -16.18 12.10 10.86
C ASP A 270 -15.78 13.34 10.06
N ASN A 271 -15.60 13.13 8.78
CA ASN A 271 -14.84 13.94 7.88
C ASN A 271 -15.62 15.08 7.21
N ALA A 272 -16.83 15.40 7.64
CA ALA A 272 -17.63 16.44 6.99
C ALA A 272 -16.91 17.80 6.90
N LYS A 273 -16.13 18.19 7.94
CA LYS A 273 -15.30 19.39 7.90
C LYS A 273 -14.07 19.22 7.01
N LEU A 274 -13.45 18.02 7.05
CA LEU A 274 -12.29 17.70 6.23
C LEU A 274 -12.68 17.67 4.76
N LEU A 275 -13.74 16.94 4.40
CA LEU A 275 -14.26 16.88 3.03
C LEU A 275 -14.71 18.25 2.52
N LYS A 276 -15.40 19.02 3.35
CA LYS A 276 -15.77 20.40 3.00
C LYS A 276 -14.53 21.24 2.69
N SER A 277 -13.48 21.12 3.52
CA SER A 277 -12.21 21.82 3.29
C SER A 277 -11.55 21.39 1.97
N VAL A 278 -11.62 20.10 1.62
CA VAL A 278 -11.15 19.61 0.33
C VAL A 278 -11.99 20.19 -0.81
N GLN A 279 -13.32 20.13 -0.74
CA GLN A 279 -14.24 20.62 -1.78
C GLN A 279 -14.11 22.15 -2.00
N GLU A 280 -13.90 22.91 -0.93
CA GLU A 280 -13.63 24.35 -0.98
C GLU A 280 -12.18 24.69 -1.38
N VAL A 281 -11.37 23.65 -1.68
CA VAL A 281 -9.96 23.77 -2.08
C VAL A 281 -9.09 24.47 -1.03
N ASN A 282 -9.47 24.38 0.24
CA ASN A 282 -8.70 24.93 1.37
C ASN A 282 -7.59 23.95 1.81
N THR A 283 -6.82 23.47 0.83
CA THR A 283 -5.82 22.43 0.98
C THR A 283 -4.38 22.92 0.83
N ASP A 284 -4.18 24.25 0.83
CA ASP A 284 -2.84 24.84 0.78
C ASP A 284 -1.93 24.25 1.86
N PHE A 285 -0.69 23.94 1.48
CA PHE A 285 0.34 23.36 2.34
C PHE A 285 0.03 21.94 2.85
N ILE A 286 -1.02 21.28 2.33
CA ILE A 286 -1.30 19.87 2.62
C ILE A 286 -0.62 19.01 1.55
N PRO A 287 0.24 18.05 1.92
CA PRO A 287 0.84 17.12 0.98
C PRO A 287 -0.24 16.46 0.11
N GLU A 288 0.09 16.14 -1.12
CA GLU A 288 -0.78 15.49 -2.10
C GLU A 288 -1.98 16.32 -2.59
N MET A 289 -2.42 17.36 -1.87
CA MET A 289 -3.62 18.13 -2.18
C MET A 289 -3.37 19.64 -2.37
N GLY A 290 -2.17 20.12 -2.01
CA GLY A 290 -1.91 21.56 -1.92
C GLY A 290 -1.38 22.21 -3.21
N THR A 291 -1.05 21.46 -4.25
CA THR A 291 -0.56 22.04 -5.51
C THR A 291 -1.70 22.62 -6.34
N GLU A 292 -1.44 23.71 -7.08
CA GLU A 292 -2.44 24.35 -7.95
C GLU A 292 -3.04 23.38 -8.98
N TYR A 293 -2.23 22.42 -9.47
CA TYR A 293 -2.73 21.41 -10.38
C TYR A 293 -3.77 20.50 -9.72
N VAL A 294 -3.46 19.97 -8.52
CA VAL A 294 -4.38 19.08 -7.80
C VAL A 294 -5.63 19.82 -7.36
N LYS A 295 -5.49 21.04 -6.84
CA LYS A 295 -6.63 21.90 -6.44
C LYS A 295 -7.62 22.09 -7.60
N LYS A 296 -7.12 22.37 -8.80
CA LYS A 296 -7.95 22.46 -10.00
C LYS A 296 -8.69 21.17 -10.32
N GLN A 297 -8.08 20.01 -10.07
CA GLN A 297 -8.77 18.73 -10.31
C GLN A 297 -9.83 18.46 -9.24
N ILE A 298 -9.59 18.82 -7.99
CA ILE A 298 -10.59 18.77 -6.92
C ILE A 298 -11.81 19.64 -7.27
N GLU A 299 -11.59 20.89 -7.72
CA GLU A 299 -12.66 21.79 -8.17
C GLU A 299 -13.50 21.18 -9.29
N ARG A 300 -12.87 20.49 -10.26
CA ARG A 300 -13.54 19.90 -11.42
C ARG A 300 -14.33 18.64 -11.07
N THR A 301 -13.76 17.80 -10.21
CA THR A 301 -14.30 16.45 -9.93
C THR A 301 -15.17 16.41 -8.68
N GLN A 302 -15.06 17.39 -7.77
CA GLN A 302 -15.87 17.55 -6.57
C GLN A 302 -16.05 16.24 -5.77
N PRO A 303 -14.98 15.66 -5.21
CA PRO A 303 -15.06 14.41 -4.45
C PRO A 303 -16.01 14.58 -3.25
N GLN A 304 -16.87 13.58 -3.01
CA GLN A 304 -17.94 13.63 -2.00
C GLN A 304 -17.62 12.81 -0.75
N LYS A 305 -16.66 11.91 -0.81
CA LYS A 305 -16.29 11.00 0.26
C LYS A 305 -14.78 10.74 0.25
N PHE A 306 -14.24 10.16 1.33
CA PHE A 306 -12.82 9.87 1.47
C PHE A 306 -12.32 8.98 0.31
N SER A 307 -13.08 7.94 -0.05
CA SER A 307 -12.69 7.06 -1.14
C SER A 307 -12.60 7.77 -2.50
N ASP A 308 -13.40 8.81 -2.75
CA ASP A 308 -13.28 9.61 -3.98
C ASP A 308 -11.96 10.38 -4.02
N VAL A 309 -11.53 10.93 -2.86
CA VAL A 309 -10.22 11.62 -2.76
C VAL A 309 -9.08 10.64 -2.97
N VAL A 310 -9.18 9.41 -2.44
CA VAL A 310 -8.23 8.32 -2.69
C VAL A 310 -8.15 7.98 -4.18
N VAL A 311 -9.30 7.84 -4.86
CA VAL A 311 -9.35 7.55 -6.30
C VAL A 311 -8.75 8.69 -7.11
N LEU A 312 -9.07 9.95 -6.78
CA LEU A 312 -8.46 11.10 -7.45
C LEU A 312 -6.93 11.12 -7.30
N ASN A 313 -6.43 10.86 -6.09
CA ASN A 313 -4.99 10.73 -5.87
C ASN A 313 -4.38 9.63 -6.74
N GLY A 314 -5.01 8.44 -6.82
CA GLY A 314 -4.57 7.33 -7.68
C GLY A 314 -4.53 7.69 -9.16
N LEU A 315 -5.53 8.40 -9.66
CA LEU A 315 -5.59 8.90 -11.04
C LEU A 315 -4.44 9.87 -11.35
N LEU A 316 -4.05 10.70 -10.38
CA LEU A 316 -2.98 11.69 -10.55
C LEU A 316 -1.58 11.10 -10.35
N HIS A 317 -1.44 10.02 -9.59
CA HIS A 317 -0.18 9.29 -9.38
C HIS A 317 0.12 8.22 -10.45
N SER A 318 -0.91 7.74 -11.13
CA SER A 318 -0.78 6.78 -12.22
C SER A 318 -0.49 7.49 -13.55
N THR A 319 -0.04 6.77 -14.57
CA THR A 319 0.31 7.36 -15.86
C THR A 319 -0.65 6.92 -16.95
N GLY A 320 -1.23 7.89 -17.68
CA GLY A 320 -2.21 7.64 -18.74
C GLY A 320 -3.61 7.36 -18.19
N THR A 321 -3.85 7.64 -16.92
CA THR A 321 -5.12 7.44 -16.23
C THR A 321 -6.02 8.67 -16.25
N TYR A 322 -5.47 9.86 -15.98
CA TYR A 322 -6.28 11.07 -15.84
C TYR A 322 -6.34 11.91 -17.12
N VAL A 323 -5.22 12.51 -17.52
CA VAL A 323 -5.17 13.45 -18.66
C VAL A 323 -5.52 12.73 -19.96
N TYR A 324 -6.49 13.28 -20.70
CA TYR A 324 -7.08 12.71 -21.92
C TYR A 324 -7.78 11.34 -21.76
N ASN A 325 -7.90 10.81 -20.56
CA ASN A 325 -8.58 9.56 -20.24
C ASN A 325 -9.74 9.84 -19.25
N ALA A 326 -9.58 9.62 -17.95
CA ALA A 326 -10.63 9.84 -16.94
C ALA A 326 -11.18 11.27 -16.96
N GLU A 327 -10.34 12.28 -17.20
CA GLU A 327 -10.75 13.68 -17.31
C GLU A 327 -11.90 13.86 -18.31
N LYS A 328 -11.76 13.30 -19.52
CA LYS A 328 -12.82 13.35 -20.54
C LYS A 328 -14.04 12.52 -20.18
N MET A 329 -13.83 11.40 -19.52
CA MET A 329 -14.91 10.52 -19.11
C MET A 329 -15.78 11.17 -18.03
N PHE A 330 -15.18 11.86 -17.05
CA PHE A 330 -15.90 12.64 -16.05
C PHE A 330 -16.66 13.80 -16.67
N GLU A 331 -16.03 14.59 -17.56
CA GLU A 331 -16.67 15.72 -18.28
C GLU A 331 -17.89 15.29 -19.09
N ASN A 332 -17.87 14.07 -19.64
CA ASN A 332 -18.97 13.53 -20.46
C ASN A 332 -19.92 12.61 -19.68
N ASN A 333 -19.76 12.48 -18.37
CA ASN A 333 -20.55 11.59 -17.50
C ASN A 333 -20.54 10.12 -17.97
N VAL A 334 -19.42 9.64 -18.49
CA VAL A 334 -19.23 8.25 -18.93
C VAL A 334 -18.96 7.32 -17.76
N CYS A 335 -18.22 7.82 -16.77
CA CYS A 335 -17.91 7.12 -15.52
C CYS A 335 -17.92 8.09 -14.34
N ASP A 336 -17.84 7.51 -13.14
CA ASP A 336 -17.72 8.19 -11.87
C ASP A 336 -16.53 7.63 -11.08
N PHE A 337 -16.33 8.08 -9.83
CA PHE A 337 -15.28 7.60 -8.95
C PHE A 337 -15.39 6.10 -8.59
N GLU A 338 -16.57 5.49 -8.73
CA GLU A 338 -16.77 4.07 -8.43
C GLU A 338 -16.42 3.15 -9.59
N SER A 339 -16.46 3.67 -10.81
CA SER A 339 -16.30 2.89 -12.04
C SER A 339 -15.01 3.18 -12.82
N VAL A 340 -14.33 4.29 -12.54
CA VAL A 340 -13.08 4.69 -13.22
C VAL A 340 -11.90 3.77 -12.84
N ILE A 341 -10.98 3.57 -13.77
CA ILE A 341 -9.75 2.80 -13.50
C ILE A 341 -8.69 3.73 -12.88
N ALA A 342 -8.52 3.66 -11.57
CA ALA A 342 -7.49 4.43 -10.85
C ALA A 342 -6.32 3.55 -10.39
N PHE A 343 -6.59 2.28 -10.02
CA PHE A 343 -5.63 1.37 -9.42
C PHE A 343 -5.65 0.00 -10.11
N ARG A 344 -4.57 -0.75 -9.96
CA ARG A 344 -4.54 -2.15 -10.41
C ARG A 344 -5.52 -3.03 -9.64
N ASP A 345 -5.76 -2.69 -8.37
CA ASP A 345 -6.74 -3.34 -7.49
C ASP A 345 -8.16 -3.22 -8.07
N ASP A 346 -8.53 -2.04 -8.57
CA ASP A 346 -9.85 -1.78 -9.16
C ASP A 346 -10.12 -2.68 -10.37
N VAL A 347 -9.10 -2.86 -11.23
CA VAL A 347 -9.23 -3.72 -12.41
C VAL A 347 -9.53 -5.17 -12.01
N LEU A 348 -8.78 -5.71 -11.03
CA LEU A 348 -8.98 -7.07 -10.55
C LEU A 348 -10.40 -7.24 -9.98
N LEU A 349 -10.80 -6.31 -9.10
CA LEU A 349 -12.11 -6.33 -8.45
C LEU A 349 -13.27 -6.22 -9.44
N TYR A 350 -13.18 -5.25 -10.33
CA TYR A 350 -14.22 -5.01 -11.33
C TYR A 350 -14.43 -6.21 -12.25
N LEU A 351 -13.33 -6.78 -12.76
CA LEU A 351 -13.41 -7.95 -13.63
C LEU A 351 -13.91 -9.20 -12.88
N ASP A 352 -13.48 -9.42 -11.63
CA ASP A 352 -13.97 -10.55 -10.84
C ASP A 352 -15.45 -10.39 -10.48
N LYS A 353 -15.91 -9.17 -10.21
CA LYS A 353 -17.33 -8.85 -10.02
C LYS A 353 -18.12 -9.19 -11.29
N LYS A 354 -17.68 -8.71 -12.47
CA LYS A 354 -18.33 -9.01 -13.75
C LYS A 354 -18.37 -10.50 -14.06
N ARG A 355 -17.31 -11.20 -13.76
CA ARG A 355 -17.23 -12.66 -13.87
C ARG A 355 -18.25 -13.36 -12.98
N LYS A 356 -18.38 -12.95 -11.71
CA LYS A 356 -19.37 -13.50 -10.76
C LYS A 356 -20.80 -13.20 -11.22
N GLU A 357 -21.10 -11.99 -11.63
CA GLU A 357 -22.40 -11.60 -12.19
C GLU A 357 -22.75 -12.44 -13.43
N TYR A 358 -21.76 -12.81 -14.23
CA TYR A 358 -21.96 -13.68 -15.40
C TYR A 358 -22.28 -15.12 -14.98
N ILE A 359 -21.55 -15.67 -13.98
CA ILE A 359 -21.82 -17.00 -13.43
C ILE A 359 -23.24 -17.11 -12.87
N GLU A 360 -23.68 -16.12 -12.12
CA GLU A 360 -25.03 -16.10 -11.54
C GLU A 360 -26.12 -16.12 -12.61
N ARG A 361 -25.87 -15.49 -13.77
CA ARG A 361 -26.85 -15.43 -14.87
C ARG A 361 -26.79 -16.63 -15.82
N ASN A 362 -25.61 -17.22 -16.05
CA ASN A 362 -25.39 -18.18 -17.14
C ASN A 362 -24.85 -19.55 -16.65
N GLY A 363 -24.56 -19.72 -15.34
CA GLY A 363 -23.98 -20.94 -14.80
C GLY A 363 -22.44 -20.89 -14.77
N ASN A 364 -21.81 -22.04 -14.49
CA ASN A 364 -20.38 -22.10 -14.14
C ASN A 364 -19.39 -21.98 -15.31
N GLU A 365 -19.85 -22.06 -16.56
CA GLU A 365 -18.98 -21.83 -17.72
C GLU A 365 -18.78 -20.33 -17.93
N VAL A 366 -17.53 -19.88 -17.78
CA VAL A 366 -17.17 -18.46 -17.91
C VAL A 366 -16.09 -18.27 -18.97
N PRO A 367 -16.17 -17.17 -19.76
CA PRO A 367 -15.17 -16.85 -20.78
C PRO A 367 -13.78 -16.52 -20.21
N ILE A 368 -13.70 -16.06 -18.96
CA ILE A 368 -12.45 -15.75 -18.26
C ILE A 368 -12.46 -16.32 -16.84
N SER A 369 -11.32 -16.84 -16.41
CA SER A 369 -11.10 -17.30 -15.03
C SER A 369 -10.72 -16.15 -14.09
N HIS A 370 -10.75 -16.38 -12.78
CA HIS A 370 -10.23 -15.42 -11.80
C HIS A 370 -8.73 -15.13 -12.02
N LEU A 371 -7.95 -16.13 -12.43
CA LEU A 371 -6.56 -15.95 -12.84
C LEU A 371 -6.41 -15.04 -14.06
N ASP A 372 -7.36 -15.10 -15.02
CA ASP A 372 -7.34 -14.20 -16.17
C ASP A 372 -7.65 -12.76 -15.75
N CYS A 373 -8.57 -12.54 -14.80
CA CYS A 373 -8.79 -11.21 -14.21
C CYS A 373 -7.48 -10.63 -13.62
N TYR A 374 -6.73 -11.43 -12.87
CA TYR A 374 -5.43 -11.03 -12.36
C TYR A 374 -4.41 -10.76 -13.48
N LYS A 375 -4.31 -11.63 -14.49
CA LYS A 375 -3.41 -11.42 -15.64
C LYS A 375 -3.75 -10.14 -16.40
N ILE A 376 -5.03 -9.85 -16.61
CA ILE A 376 -5.49 -8.62 -17.26
C ILE A 376 -5.10 -7.40 -16.43
N SER A 377 -5.31 -7.43 -15.11
CA SER A 377 -4.87 -6.34 -14.24
C SER A 377 -3.37 -6.08 -14.33
N GLU A 378 -2.55 -7.13 -14.41
CA GLU A 378 -1.09 -7.02 -14.59
C GLU A 378 -0.69 -6.52 -15.99
N ILE A 379 -1.46 -6.83 -17.04
CA ILE A 379 -1.26 -6.30 -18.39
C ILE A 379 -1.52 -4.79 -18.40
N ILE A 380 -2.63 -4.35 -17.84
CA ILE A 380 -3.02 -2.94 -17.78
C ILE A 380 -2.02 -2.16 -16.92
N ARG A 381 -1.74 -2.65 -15.70
CA ARG A 381 -0.80 -2.02 -14.77
C ARG A 381 0.59 -1.74 -15.36
N LYS A 382 1.05 -2.61 -16.26
CA LYS A 382 2.37 -2.51 -16.91
C LYS A 382 2.35 -1.76 -18.25
N GLY A 383 1.23 -1.11 -18.59
CA GLY A 383 1.09 -0.37 -19.85
C GLY A 383 1.13 -1.25 -21.10
N ARG A 384 0.73 -2.51 -21.01
CA ARG A 384 0.80 -3.46 -22.11
C ARG A 384 -0.54 -3.69 -22.80
N ALA A 385 -1.60 -3.00 -22.36
CA ALA A 385 -2.95 -3.24 -22.79
C ALA A 385 -3.13 -3.07 -24.31
N LYS A 386 -2.54 -2.04 -24.94
CA LYS A 386 -2.58 -1.83 -26.40
C LYS A 386 -2.09 -3.04 -27.20
N ARG A 387 -1.19 -3.85 -26.66
CA ARG A 387 -0.60 -5.00 -27.35
C ARG A 387 -1.22 -6.34 -26.97
N GLU A 388 -1.66 -6.47 -25.72
CA GLU A 388 -1.93 -7.77 -25.12
C GLU A 388 -3.41 -7.95 -24.71
N LEU A 389 -4.20 -6.86 -24.64
CA LEU A 389 -5.58 -6.94 -24.17
C LEU A 389 -6.53 -7.50 -25.26
N SER A 390 -6.17 -7.35 -26.55
CA SER A 390 -7.01 -7.79 -27.67
C SER A 390 -7.42 -9.26 -27.61
N LYS A 391 -6.58 -10.13 -27.07
CA LYS A 391 -6.87 -11.54 -26.89
C LYS A 391 -8.00 -11.84 -25.88
N TYR A 392 -8.34 -10.87 -25.02
CA TYR A 392 -9.39 -10.99 -24.01
C TYR A 392 -10.64 -10.16 -24.33
N GLU A 393 -10.61 -9.28 -25.35
CA GLU A 393 -11.69 -8.31 -25.62
C GLU A 393 -13.06 -8.98 -25.81
N ASN A 394 -13.13 -10.04 -26.61
CA ASN A 394 -14.39 -10.76 -26.82
C ASN A 394 -14.95 -11.32 -25.50
N ALA A 395 -14.09 -11.94 -24.71
CA ALA A 395 -14.47 -12.51 -23.42
C ALA A 395 -14.87 -11.43 -22.40
N LEU A 396 -14.16 -10.28 -22.40
CA LEU A 396 -14.53 -9.12 -21.58
C LEU A 396 -15.89 -8.55 -21.95
N CYS A 397 -16.17 -8.38 -23.25
CA CYS A 397 -17.48 -7.93 -23.71
C CYS A 397 -18.58 -8.93 -23.34
N GLU A 398 -18.31 -10.23 -23.45
CA GLU A 398 -19.27 -11.30 -23.14
C GLU A 398 -19.66 -11.28 -21.64
N ILE A 399 -18.72 -11.03 -20.73
CA ILE A 399 -19.04 -10.87 -19.29
C ILE A 399 -19.63 -9.49 -18.94
N GLY A 400 -19.83 -8.62 -19.94
CA GLY A 400 -20.49 -7.33 -19.76
C GLY A 400 -19.55 -6.17 -19.37
N VAL A 401 -18.26 -6.25 -19.72
CA VAL A 401 -17.34 -5.10 -19.63
C VAL A 401 -17.62 -4.15 -20.78
N PRO A 402 -17.92 -2.86 -20.53
CA PRO A 402 -18.23 -1.90 -21.58
C PRO A 402 -16.98 -1.50 -22.37
N TYR A 403 -17.18 -1.12 -23.65
CA TYR A 403 -16.08 -0.72 -24.53
C TYR A 403 -15.27 0.46 -23.99
N TRP A 404 -15.91 1.45 -23.37
CA TRP A 404 -15.19 2.60 -22.80
C TRP A 404 -14.17 2.18 -21.75
N TYR A 405 -14.46 1.12 -20.96
CA TYR A 405 -13.52 0.58 -19.96
C TYR A 405 -12.30 -0.05 -20.62
N ILE A 406 -12.52 -0.82 -21.70
CA ILE A 406 -11.45 -1.45 -22.48
C ILE A 406 -10.59 -0.38 -23.17
N ASP A 407 -11.20 0.65 -23.73
CA ASP A 407 -10.49 1.75 -24.39
C ASP A 407 -9.69 2.58 -23.36
N SER A 408 -10.29 2.90 -22.22
CA SER A 408 -9.58 3.54 -21.10
C SER A 408 -8.36 2.73 -20.66
N ALA A 409 -8.53 1.42 -20.48
CA ALA A 409 -7.44 0.51 -20.11
C ALA A 409 -6.27 0.53 -21.10
N LYS A 410 -6.53 0.71 -22.39
CA LYS A 410 -5.50 0.79 -23.44
C LYS A 410 -4.64 2.07 -23.34
N GLU A 411 -5.19 3.18 -22.83
CA GLU A 411 -4.46 4.43 -22.67
C GLU A 411 -3.53 4.42 -21.45
N ILE A 412 -3.75 3.53 -20.50
CA ILE A 412 -2.98 3.43 -19.26
C ILE A 412 -1.56 2.89 -19.54
N SER A 413 -0.57 3.62 -19.02
CA SER A 413 0.84 3.22 -19.09
C SER A 413 1.36 2.65 -17.78
N TYR A 414 0.79 3.08 -16.64
CA TYR A 414 1.12 2.55 -15.32
C TYR A 414 -0.03 2.76 -14.34
N LEU A 415 -0.33 1.73 -13.53
CA LEU A 415 -1.26 1.82 -12.40
C LEU A 415 -0.52 1.63 -11.07
N SER A 416 -0.74 2.56 -10.16
CA SER A 416 -0.28 2.47 -8.77
C SER A 416 -1.11 1.48 -7.95
N PRO A 417 -0.58 0.97 -6.81
CA PRO A 417 -1.37 0.21 -5.85
C PRO A 417 -2.34 1.12 -5.10
N LYS A 418 -3.57 0.66 -4.82
CA LYS A 418 -4.56 1.39 -4.02
C LYS A 418 -4.03 1.73 -2.61
N ALA A 419 -3.33 0.78 -1.99
CA ALA A 419 -2.74 0.95 -0.67
C ALA A 419 -1.86 2.20 -0.56
N HIS A 420 -1.10 2.54 -1.60
CA HIS A 420 -0.27 3.74 -1.65
C HIS A 420 -1.12 5.01 -1.44
N SER A 421 -2.15 5.18 -2.25
CA SER A 421 -3.02 6.36 -2.17
C SER A 421 -3.82 6.41 -0.86
N VAL A 422 -4.26 5.27 -0.34
CA VAL A 422 -4.95 5.24 0.97
C VAL A 422 -4.03 5.74 2.07
N GLU A 423 -2.79 5.25 2.17
CA GLU A 423 -1.84 5.68 3.19
C GLU A 423 -1.54 7.18 3.10
N TYR A 424 -1.30 7.68 1.88
CA TYR A 424 -1.00 9.09 1.66
C TYR A 424 -2.21 9.98 1.98
N MET A 425 -3.42 9.54 1.65
CA MET A 425 -4.63 10.29 2.01
C MET A 425 -4.93 10.24 3.51
N ILE A 426 -4.67 9.14 4.20
CA ILE A 426 -4.74 9.10 5.68
C ILE A 426 -3.78 10.13 6.28
N ALA A 427 -2.53 10.16 5.83
CA ALA A 427 -1.54 11.14 6.31
C ALA A 427 -1.96 12.59 6.01
N SER A 428 -2.43 12.86 4.79
CA SER A 428 -2.91 14.18 4.38
C SER A 428 -4.15 14.63 5.16
N PHE A 429 -5.08 13.73 5.44
CA PHE A 429 -6.25 14.02 6.28
C PHE A 429 -5.87 14.25 7.74
N LYS A 430 -4.91 13.51 8.31
CA LYS A 430 -4.34 13.82 9.62
C LYS A 430 -3.74 15.24 9.66
N LEU A 431 -2.96 15.60 8.66
CA LEU A 431 -2.37 16.94 8.54
C LEU A 431 -3.43 18.03 8.35
N LEU A 432 -4.46 17.78 7.54
CA LEU A 432 -5.59 18.70 7.36
C LEU A 432 -6.39 18.85 8.67
N TRP A 433 -6.60 17.76 9.42
CA TRP A 433 -7.23 17.80 10.74
C TRP A 433 -6.44 18.70 11.70
N TYR A 434 -5.11 18.57 11.76
CA TYR A 434 -4.27 19.47 12.55
C TYR A 434 -4.36 20.93 12.07
N LYS A 435 -4.31 21.16 10.76
CA LYS A 435 -4.45 22.51 10.20
C LYS A 435 -5.75 23.19 10.61
N LEU A 436 -6.85 22.44 10.68
CA LEU A 436 -8.17 22.95 11.06
C LEU A 436 -8.35 23.13 12.57
N ASN A 437 -7.77 22.27 13.40
CA ASN A 437 -7.96 22.30 14.85
C ASN A 437 -6.82 23.00 15.60
N TYR A 438 -5.60 23.03 15.03
CA TYR A 438 -4.38 23.58 15.62
C TYR A 438 -3.59 24.39 14.57
N PRO A 439 -4.16 25.45 13.98
CA PRO A 439 -3.56 26.17 12.85
C PRO A 439 -2.20 26.78 13.18
N ASN A 440 -2.00 27.32 14.38
CA ASN A 440 -0.74 27.94 14.76
C ASN A 440 0.38 26.91 14.80
N GLU A 441 0.16 25.78 15.50
CA GLU A 441 1.10 24.68 15.63
C GLU A 441 1.40 24.05 14.26
N TYR A 442 0.38 23.97 13.40
CA TYR A 442 0.53 23.50 12.02
C TYR A 442 1.50 24.35 11.22
N PHE A 443 1.30 25.67 11.19
CA PHE A 443 2.18 26.57 10.45
C PHE A 443 3.56 26.70 11.06
N GLU A 444 3.70 26.58 12.37
CA GLU A 444 5.02 26.50 13.02
C GLU A 444 5.78 25.24 12.59
N ALA A 445 5.12 24.08 12.58
CA ALA A 445 5.72 22.83 12.13
C ALA A 445 6.11 22.88 10.65
N TYR A 446 5.20 23.37 9.79
CA TYR A 446 5.45 23.56 8.38
C TYR A 446 6.65 24.46 8.09
N ASN A 447 6.69 25.64 8.74
CA ASN A 447 7.79 26.59 8.59
C ASN A 447 9.13 26.05 9.13
N LYS A 448 9.10 25.22 10.16
CA LYS A 448 10.32 24.58 10.68
C LYS A 448 10.95 23.66 9.64
N ILE A 449 10.15 22.79 9.03
CA ILE A 449 10.63 21.83 8.03
C ILE A 449 11.10 22.55 6.75
N ASN A 450 10.35 23.54 6.26
CA ASN A 450 10.71 24.25 5.02
C ASN A 450 11.80 25.30 5.18
N LYS A 451 12.24 25.63 6.40
CA LYS A 451 13.40 26.53 6.63
C LYS A 451 14.71 25.78 6.77
N GLU A 452 14.66 24.48 6.98
CA GLU A 452 15.83 23.59 7.06
C GLU A 452 16.28 23.08 5.67
N ILE A 453 15.55 23.49 4.60
CA ILE A 453 15.91 23.29 3.19
C ILE A 453 16.50 24.60 2.63
#